data_f85d2c5b8f198978f03aa03c099e35e8
#
_entry.id   f85d2c5b8f198978f03aa03c099e35e8
#
_cell.length_a   1.000
_cell.length_b   1.000
_cell.length_c   1.000
_cell.angle_alpha   90.00
_cell.angle_beta   90.00
_cell.angle_gamma   90.00
#
_symmetry.space_group_name_H-M   'P 1'
#
loop_
_entity.id
_entity.type
_entity.pdbx_description
1 polymer ?
#
loop_
_entity_poly.entity_id
_entity_poly.type
_entity_poly.pdbx_seq_one_letter_code
_entity_poly.pdbx_strand_id
1 'polypeptide(L)'
;MNTRRHFIATMAASAAASSPIGALAAEAKTAPNSSATLSGRNGPEFGSVNAVIQKLKGGQDLSMSFLHRDHHDLAAWKAKGRAKMLELLQYAPAKCDPNAEVVSRKDCGDYIREEVRFNTTPVFRVPATVLIPKKAKLPAPAVVALHSHGGYYMWGREREVETSDAIHPTLQQMRERGYSGNAYGIELVRRGYVVIAIDMFYWGERRVVLDDDPPEWKARSLTLSDEQVKAYHNRCNRDEEIMAKTLYCAGVSWTGIIAWDDIRTVDYLVTRPEVDPNRIACVGQSVGGLRSSYLAALDDRIKVAVVSSWMCSFPNQLEAHIRGIGFTKIIPGIYHHMDHPDIASLAMPKPLMVINGSQDRLFELAGVHAAHEKIAQCYAKAGVPEHFKSIIEDAPHQFNAERQADAWAWFEKWV
;
A
#
# COMPACT_ATOMS: atom_id res chain seq x y z
N MET A 1 -13.88 -58.13 22.15
CA MET A 1 -12.85 -58.90 21.44
C MET A 1 -11.88 -57.85 20.86
N ASN A 2 -10.85 -57.47 21.61
CA ASN A 2 -9.44 -57.87 21.56
C ASN A 2 -8.90 -57.85 20.13
N THR A 3 -7.87 -57.09 19.76
CA THR A 3 -6.52 -57.04 20.34
C THR A 3 -5.73 -55.81 19.90
N ARG A 4 -5.09 -55.20 20.89
CA ARG A 4 -3.95 -54.29 20.75
C ARG A 4 -2.72 -55.05 20.24
N ARG A 5 -1.84 -54.37 19.46
CA ARG A 5 -0.42 -54.70 19.46
C ARG A 5 0.44 -53.44 19.51
N HIS A 6 1.18 -53.37 20.59
CA HIS A 6 2.30 -52.47 20.87
C HIS A 6 3.47 -52.78 19.93
N PHE A 7 4.24 -51.74 19.55
CA PHE A 7 5.64 -51.88 19.18
C PHE A 7 6.49 -50.99 20.08
N ILE A 8 7.39 -51.61 20.81
CA ILE A 8 8.30 -51.00 21.78
C ILE A 8 9.59 -50.62 21.07
N ALA A 9 10.09 -49.44 21.45
CA ALA A 9 11.35 -48.87 21.04
C ALA A 9 12.56 -49.63 21.63
N THR A 10 13.63 -49.69 20.88
CA THR A 10 14.95 -50.05 21.42
C THR A 10 15.87 -48.83 21.33
N MET A 11 16.29 -48.37 22.50
CA MET A 11 17.34 -47.38 22.67
C MET A 11 18.71 -48.00 22.39
N ALA A 12 19.57 -47.27 21.70
CA ALA A 12 21.02 -47.48 21.76
C ALA A 12 21.67 -46.14 22.12
N ALA A 13 22.29 -46.10 23.30
CA ALA A 13 23.13 -45.04 23.79
C ALA A 13 24.50 -45.13 23.15
N SER A 14 25.05 -43.99 22.71
CA SER A 14 26.51 -43.89 22.54
C SER A 14 27.01 -42.53 23.03
N ALA A 15 28.14 -42.58 23.66
CA ALA A 15 28.73 -41.69 24.62
C ALA A 15 29.24 -40.35 24.03
N ALA A 16 29.28 -39.38 24.93
CA ALA A 16 29.83 -38.05 24.78
C ALA A 16 31.35 -38.06 24.50
N ALA A 17 31.79 -37.18 23.59
CA ALA A 17 33.14 -36.66 23.57
C ALA A 17 33.06 -35.13 23.64
N SER A 18 33.53 -34.63 24.76
CA SER A 18 33.69 -33.20 25.03
C SER A 18 34.92 -32.63 24.32
N SER A 19 34.75 -31.58 23.57
CA SER A 19 35.88 -30.71 23.14
C SER A 19 35.57 -29.26 23.42
N PRO A 20 36.51 -28.39 23.80
CA PRO A 20 36.28 -27.10 24.37
C PRO A 20 35.96 -26.06 23.28
N ILE A 21 34.86 -25.35 23.48
CA ILE A 21 34.51 -24.22 22.62
C ILE A 21 35.34 -23.01 23.07
N GLY A 22 36.33 -22.65 22.26
CA GLY A 22 37.03 -21.40 22.35
C GLY A 22 36.08 -20.22 22.05
N ALA A 23 36.01 -19.27 22.98
CA ALA A 23 35.28 -18.03 22.79
C ALA A 23 35.95 -17.19 21.69
N LEU A 24 35.29 -17.04 20.55
CA LEU A 24 35.52 -15.99 19.61
C LEU A 24 34.38 -14.98 19.76
N ALA A 25 34.70 -13.87 20.44
CA ALA A 25 33.91 -12.67 20.43
C ALA A 25 33.89 -12.13 18.98
N ALA A 26 32.86 -12.42 18.23
CA ALA A 26 32.59 -11.77 16.95
C ALA A 26 31.87 -10.45 17.23
N GLU A 27 32.54 -9.35 16.90
CA GLU A 27 31.98 -8.01 16.83
C GLU A 27 30.66 -8.07 16.04
N ALA A 28 29.60 -7.70 16.68
CA ALA A 28 28.30 -7.50 16.04
C ALA A 28 28.41 -6.28 15.10
N LYS A 29 28.85 -6.50 13.87
CA LYS A 29 28.62 -5.55 12.80
C LYS A 29 27.11 -5.40 12.63
N THR A 30 26.62 -4.20 12.90
CA THR A 30 25.24 -3.77 12.63
C THR A 30 24.82 -4.25 11.25
N ALA A 31 23.91 -5.20 11.20
CA ALA A 31 23.34 -5.68 9.95
C ALA A 31 22.66 -4.48 9.25
N PRO A 32 23.00 -4.17 8.01
CA PRO A 32 22.26 -3.15 7.27
C PRO A 32 20.82 -3.59 7.12
N ASN A 33 19.90 -2.63 7.23
CA ASN A 33 18.47 -2.82 7.01
C ASN A 33 18.24 -3.77 5.83
N SER A 34 17.52 -4.85 6.06
CA SER A 34 17.34 -5.98 5.13
C SER A 34 16.56 -5.68 3.84
N SER A 35 16.28 -4.42 3.56
CA SER A 35 15.76 -3.97 2.26
C SER A 35 16.86 -3.64 1.24
N ALA A 36 18.13 -3.71 1.61
CA ALA A 36 19.24 -3.17 0.80
C ALA A 36 20.04 -4.21 0.01
N THR A 37 19.70 -5.49 0.08
CA THR A 37 20.36 -6.53 -0.73
C THR A 37 19.32 -7.44 -1.38
N LEU A 38 18.58 -6.87 -2.33
CA LEU A 38 17.91 -7.68 -3.32
C LEU A 38 19.00 -8.20 -4.27
N SER A 39 19.31 -9.46 -4.10
CA SER A 39 20.25 -10.28 -4.87
C SER A 39 21.68 -9.76 -5.06
N GLY A 40 22.62 -10.27 -4.26
CA GLY A 40 24.01 -10.43 -4.72
C GLY A 40 24.16 -11.57 -5.76
N ARG A 41 23.10 -11.92 -6.48
CA ARG A 41 23.10 -12.95 -7.53
C ARG A 41 23.14 -12.29 -8.90
N ASN A 42 24.13 -12.64 -9.71
CA ASN A 42 24.12 -12.34 -11.12
C ASN A 42 23.11 -13.26 -11.82
N GLY A 43 21.91 -12.79 -12.07
CA GLY A 43 20.85 -13.52 -12.80
C GLY A 43 19.51 -13.58 -12.06
N PRO A 44 18.50 -14.20 -12.70
CA PRO A 44 17.14 -14.30 -12.18
C PRO A 44 17.07 -14.98 -10.81
N GLU A 45 16.21 -14.48 -9.92
CA GLU A 45 16.03 -15.05 -8.56
C GLU A 45 15.64 -16.53 -8.56
N PHE A 46 15.01 -17.02 -9.61
CA PHE A 46 14.51 -18.38 -9.74
C PHE A 46 15.48 -19.39 -10.38
N GLY A 47 16.68 -18.95 -10.80
CA GLY A 47 17.70 -19.85 -11.35
C GLY A 47 17.18 -20.77 -12.44
N SER A 48 17.31 -22.10 -12.24
CA SER A 48 16.95 -23.12 -13.25
C SER A 48 15.48 -23.15 -13.64
N VAL A 49 14.55 -22.67 -12.79
CA VAL A 49 13.11 -22.65 -13.10
C VAL A 49 12.66 -21.36 -13.77
N ASN A 50 13.55 -20.39 -13.93
CA ASN A 50 13.19 -19.10 -14.51
C ASN A 50 12.54 -19.23 -15.90
N ALA A 51 13.05 -20.10 -16.76
CA ALA A 51 12.48 -20.32 -18.09
C ALA A 51 11.02 -20.81 -18.05
N VAL A 52 10.64 -21.56 -17.02
CA VAL A 52 9.26 -22.00 -16.80
C VAL A 52 8.42 -20.81 -16.33
N ILE A 53 8.92 -20.05 -15.35
CA ILE A 53 8.21 -18.85 -14.84
C ILE A 53 7.95 -17.84 -15.96
N GLN A 54 8.95 -17.61 -16.84
CA GLN A 54 8.79 -16.71 -17.99
C GLN A 54 7.67 -17.16 -18.96
N LYS A 55 7.45 -18.47 -19.10
CA LYS A 55 6.32 -19.00 -19.88
C LYS A 55 4.99 -18.87 -19.14
N LEU A 56 4.99 -19.10 -17.83
CA LEU A 56 3.78 -19.04 -17.00
C LEU A 56 3.25 -17.63 -16.81
N LYS A 57 4.12 -16.61 -16.79
CA LYS A 57 3.68 -15.22 -16.60
C LYS A 57 2.84 -14.65 -17.75
N GLY A 58 2.73 -15.36 -18.86
CA GLY A 58 2.04 -14.90 -20.06
C GLY A 58 2.93 -14.12 -21.02
N GLY A 59 2.38 -13.83 -22.21
CA GLY A 59 3.09 -13.07 -23.26
C GLY A 59 3.19 -11.59 -22.95
N GLN A 60 3.97 -10.88 -23.77
CA GLN A 60 4.07 -9.42 -23.70
C GLN A 60 2.86 -8.71 -24.32
N ASP A 61 2.04 -9.43 -25.08
CA ASP A 61 0.83 -8.90 -25.69
C ASP A 61 -0.33 -8.96 -24.68
N LEU A 62 -0.39 -7.92 -23.85
CA LEU A 62 -1.44 -7.79 -22.84
C LEU A 62 -2.75 -7.34 -23.49
N SER A 63 -3.63 -8.30 -23.76
CA SER A 63 -4.90 -8.09 -24.49
C SER A 63 -5.81 -7.03 -23.85
N MET A 64 -5.61 -6.69 -22.59
CA MET A 64 -6.34 -5.63 -21.88
C MET A 64 -5.54 -4.33 -21.72
N SER A 65 -4.38 -4.20 -22.33
CA SER A 65 -3.72 -2.89 -22.45
C SER A 65 -4.52 -1.98 -23.37
N PHE A 66 -4.72 -0.70 -23.00
CA PHE A 66 -5.38 0.26 -23.89
C PHE A 66 -4.60 0.49 -25.19
N LEU A 67 -3.31 0.21 -25.17
CA LEU A 67 -2.47 0.30 -26.39
C LEU A 67 -2.67 -0.86 -27.36
N HIS A 68 -3.30 -1.94 -26.93
CA HIS A 68 -3.65 -3.04 -27.84
C HIS A 68 -4.53 -2.51 -29.00
N ARG A 69 -4.31 -3.06 -30.19
CA ARG A 69 -4.97 -2.61 -31.44
C ARG A 69 -6.49 -2.68 -31.41
N ASP A 70 -7.06 -3.57 -30.59
CA ASP A 70 -8.51 -3.81 -30.54
C ASP A 70 -9.26 -2.80 -29.66
N HIS A 71 -8.56 -1.90 -28.97
CA HIS A 71 -9.17 -0.92 -28.07
C HIS A 71 -9.16 0.48 -28.68
N HIS A 72 -10.32 0.94 -29.13
CA HIS A 72 -10.55 2.28 -29.69
C HIS A 72 -11.54 3.10 -28.85
N ASP A 73 -12.41 2.45 -28.10
CA ASP A 73 -13.39 3.06 -27.19
C ASP A 73 -12.88 3.01 -25.75
N LEU A 74 -12.58 4.18 -25.21
CA LEU A 74 -12.08 4.33 -23.83
C LEU A 74 -13.08 3.82 -22.79
N ALA A 75 -14.38 4.12 -22.96
CA ALA A 75 -15.40 3.75 -21.98
C ALA A 75 -15.62 2.22 -21.95
N ALA A 76 -15.72 1.60 -23.12
CA ALA A 76 -15.84 0.15 -23.25
C ALA A 76 -14.60 -0.58 -22.71
N TRP A 77 -13.40 -0.06 -23.01
CA TRP A 77 -12.15 -0.61 -22.47
C TRP A 77 -12.09 -0.51 -20.94
N LYS A 78 -12.40 0.65 -20.37
CA LYS A 78 -12.46 0.86 -18.90
C LYS A 78 -13.42 -0.11 -18.22
N ALA A 79 -14.62 -0.26 -18.77
CA ALA A 79 -15.62 -1.18 -18.20
C ALA A 79 -15.08 -2.61 -18.15
N LYS A 80 -14.45 -3.08 -19.26
CA LYS A 80 -13.85 -4.41 -19.35
C LYS A 80 -12.66 -4.61 -18.40
N GLY A 81 -11.74 -3.63 -18.36
CA GLY A 81 -10.57 -3.67 -17.48
C GLY A 81 -10.95 -3.65 -16.01
N ARG A 82 -11.91 -2.81 -15.61
CA ARG A 82 -12.44 -2.75 -14.24
C ARG A 82 -13.11 -4.06 -13.83
N ALA A 83 -13.94 -4.62 -14.69
CA ALA A 83 -14.61 -5.90 -14.43
C ALA A 83 -13.58 -7.00 -14.18
N LYS A 84 -12.53 -7.09 -15.04
CA LYS A 84 -11.46 -8.07 -14.86
C LYS A 84 -10.64 -7.81 -13.59
N MET A 85 -10.33 -6.56 -13.27
CA MET A 85 -9.62 -6.22 -12.04
C MET A 85 -10.43 -6.62 -10.79
N LEU A 86 -11.72 -6.32 -10.75
CA LEU A 86 -12.60 -6.71 -9.63
C LEU A 86 -12.74 -8.23 -9.51
N GLU A 87 -12.83 -8.96 -10.64
CA GLU A 87 -12.83 -10.42 -10.66
C GLU A 87 -11.56 -10.98 -10.00
N LEU A 88 -10.38 -10.47 -10.39
CA LEU A 88 -9.10 -10.96 -9.91
C LEU A 88 -8.74 -10.49 -8.49
N LEU A 89 -9.33 -9.41 -8.01
CA LEU A 89 -9.21 -8.98 -6.61
C LEU A 89 -9.92 -9.96 -5.66
N GLN A 90 -10.84 -10.78 -6.15
CA GLN A 90 -11.49 -11.87 -5.39
C GLN A 90 -12.07 -11.42 -4.05
N TYR A 91 -12.56 -10.18 -3.98
CA TYR A 91 -13.17 -9.64 -2.76
C TYR A 91 -14.20 -8.57 -3.12
N ALA A 92 -15.46 -8.96 -3.06
CA ALA A 92 -16.60 -8.06 -3.34
C ALA A 92 -17.76 -8.39 -2.39
N PRO A 93 -17.62 -8.17 -1.07
CA PRO A 93 -18.69 -8.42 -0.13
C PRO A 93 -19.88 -7.49 -0.39
N ALA A 94 -21.04 -7.81 0.18
CA ALA A 94 -22.20 -6.94 0.11
C ALA A 94 -21.89 -5.57 0.76
N LYS A 95 -22.30 -4.50 0.10
CA LYS A 95 -22.22 -3.15 0.68
C LYS A 95 -23.15 -3.08 1.91
N CYS A 96 -22.70 -2.38 2.94
CA CYS A 96 -23.47 -2.12 4.14
C CYS A 96 -23.46 -0.62 4.45
N ASP A 97 -24.36 -0.18 5.32
CA ASP A 97 -24.32 1.16 5.89
C ASP A 97 -22.96 1.37 6.59
N PRO A 98 -22.27 2.47 6.36
CA PRO A 98 -21.05 2.82 7.09
C PRO A 98 -21.24 2.83 8.61
N ASN A 99 -22.45 3.12 9.12
CA ASN A 99 -22.75 3.20 10.54
C ASN A 99 -21.60 3.88 11.31
N ALA A 100 -21.26 5.08 10.84
CA ALA A 100 -20.08 5.79 11.29
C ALA A 100 -20.26 6.35 12.71
N GLU A 101 -19.21 6.24 13.51
CA GLU A 101 -19.13 6.73 14.88
C GLU A 101 -17.94 7.68 14.98
N VAL A 102 -18.16 8.89 15.48
CA VAL A 102 -17.09 9.81 15.89
C VAL A 102 -16.68 9.45 17.32
N VAL A 103 -15.52 8.80 17.43
CA VAL A 103 -14.96 8.33 18.72
C VAL A 103 -14.40 9.48 19.54
N SER A 104 -13.77 10.43 18.86
CA SER A 104 -13.26 11.67 19.49
C SER A 104 -13.21 12.81 18.49
N ARG A 105 -13.29 14.03 19.02
CA ARG A 105 -13.20 15.27 18.26
C ARG A 105 -12.34 16.28 19.01
N LYS A 106 -11.33 16.82 18.35
CA LYS A 106 -10.41 17.78 18.92
C LYS A 106 -10.24 18.99 18.02
N ASP A 107 -10.24 20.18 18.63
CA ASP A 107 -9.83 21.42 17.98
C ASP A 107 -8.29 21.53 18.00
N CYS A 108 -7.69 21.56 16.82
CA CYS A 108 -6.25 21.66 16.61
C CYS A 108 -5.84 23.05 16.10
N GLY A 109 -6.65 24.10 16.34
CA GLY A 109 -6.40 25.47 15.93
C GLY A 109 -6.87 25.75 14.49
N ASP A 110 -6.10 25.38 13.48
CA ASP A 110 -6.44 25.60 12.06
C ASP A 110 -7.48 24.59 11.51
N TYR A 111 -7.63 23.44 12.16
CA TYR A 111 -8.51 22.36 11.75
C TYR A 111 -9.12 21.62 12.94
N ILE A 112 -10.16 20.85 12.68
CA ILE A 112 -10.73 19.87 13.61
C ILE A 112 -10.18 18.50 13.23
N ARG A 113 -9.72 17.71 14.20
CA ARG A 113 -9.38 16.32 14.08
C ARG A 113 -10.48 15.45 14.67
N GLU A 114 -10.98 14.50 13.89
CA GLU A 114 -11.92 13.48 14.34
C GLU A 114 -11.31 12.10 14.17
N GLU A 115 -11.37 11.28 15.23
CA GLU A 115 -11.16 9.84 15.14
C GLU A 115 -12.52 9.19 14.92
N VAL A 116 -12.63 8.42 13.85
CA VAL A 116 -13.89 7.86 13.39
C VAL A 116 -13.75 6.36 13.20
N ARG A 117 -14.83 5.62 13.41
CA ARG A 117 -14.93 4.20 13.03
C ARG A 117 -16.16 4.00 12.17
N PHE A 118 -16.00 3.32 11.05
CA PHE A 118 -17.11 3.02 10.15
C PHE A 118 -17.00 1.61 9.55
N ASN A 119 -18.13 1.04 9.11
CA ASN A 119 -18.18 -0.28 8.50
C ASN A 119 -17.77 -0.23 7.03
N THR A 120 -16.84 -1.10 6.63
CA THR A 120 -16.58 -1.39 5.21
C THR A 120 -17.28 -2.67 4.76
N THR A 121 -17.58 -3.56 5.72
CA THR A 121 -18.41 -4.75 5.55
C THR A 121 -19.25 -4.94 6.83
N PRO A 122 -20.25 -5.84 6.84
CA PRO A 122 -21.01 -6.13 8.06
C PRO A 122 -20.17 -6.63 9.24
N VAL A 123 -18.95 -7.13 8.98
CA VAL A 123 -18.07 -7.73 9.99
C VAL A 123 -16.78 -6.92 10.25
N PHE A 124 -16.46 -5.95 9.40
CA PHE A 124 -15.25 -5.13 9.57
C PHE A 124 -15.59 -3.66 9.78
N ARG A 125 -15.12 -3.11 10.89
CA ARG A 125 -15.05 -1.66 11.14
C ARG A 125 -13.61 -1.18 10.93
N VAL A 126 -13.48 -0.04 10.28
CA VAL A 126 -12.20 0.57 9.94
C VAL A 126 -12.02 1.84 10.77
N PRO A 127 -10.91 1.98 11.50
CA PRO A 127 -10.54 3.23 12.14
C PRO A 127 -10.02 4.21 11.10
N ALA A 128 -10.44 5.46 11.23
CA ALA A 128 -10.06 6.57 10.37
C ALA A 128 -9.80 7.83 11.16
N THR A 129 -8.94 8.69 10.64
CA THR A 129 -8.80 10.08 11.10
C THR A 129 -9.32 10.99 10.00
N VAL A 130 -10.20 11.91 10.37
CA VAL A 130 -10.72 12.96 9.49
C VAL A 130 -10.23 14.32 9.97
N LEU A 131 -9.60 15.07 9.07
CA LEU A 131 -9.17 16.45 9.33
C LEU A 131 -10.09 17.38 8.57
N ILE A 132 -10.71 18.35 9.27
CA ILE A 132 -11.70 19.27 8.71
C ILE A 132 -11.15 20.69 8.80
N PRO A 133 -10.95 21.39 7.69
CA PRO A 133 -10.39 22.74 7.70
C PRO A 133 -11.38 23.77 8.31
N LYS A 134 -10.90 24.63 9.20
CA LYS A 134 -11.73 25.66 9.85
C LYS A 134 -11.88 26.94 9.03
N LYS A 135 -10.90 27.21 8.15
CA LYS A 135 -10.87 28.45 7.36
C LYS A 135 -11.42 28.27 5.94
N ALA A 136 -11.70 27.05 5.51
CA ALA A 136 -12.26 26.81 4.18
C ALA A 136 -13.78 26.99 4.15
N LYS A 137 -14.30 27.38 2.97
CA LYS A 137 -15.74 27.35 2.71
C LYS A 137 -16.18 25.90 2.57
N LEU A 138 -17.17 25.51 3.35
CA LEU A 138 -17.77 24.16 3.28
C LEU A 138 -19.03 24.17 2.38
N PRO A 139 -19.31 23.07 1.65
CA PRO A 139 -18.49 21.86 1.53
C PRO A 139 -17.18 22.11 0.77
N ALA A 140 -16.09 21.51 1.25
CA ALA A 140 -14.74 21.67 0.72
C ALA A 140 -14.30 20.46 -0.13
N PRO A 141 -13.28 20.61 -1.01
CA PRO A 141 -12.68 19.46 -1.66
C PRO A 141 -12.08 18.51 -0.63
N ALA A 142 -11.94 17.22 -0.98
CA ALA A 142 -11.45 16.21 -0.06
C ALA A 142 -10.30 15.40 -0.65
N VAL A 143 -9.45 14.87 0.22
CA VAL A 143 -8.33 13.99 -0.13
C VAL A 143 -8.38 12.71 0.69
N VAL A 144 -8.34 11.57 0.02
CA VAL A 144 -8.07 10.26 0.64
C VAL A 144 -6.55 10.08 0.70
N ALA A 145 -5.98 10.15 1.90
CA ALA A 145 -4.57 9.98 2.17
C ALA A 145 -4.28 8.51 2.50
N LEU A 146 -3.53 7.85 1.62
CA LEU A 146 -3.36 6.40 1.60
C LEU A 146 -1.95 6.02 2.09
N HIS A 147 -1.86 5.46 3.30
CA HIS A 147 -0.57 5.17 3.92
C HIS A 147 0.20 4.03 3.24
N SER A 148 1.52 4.11 3.36
CA SER A 148 2.47 3.13 2.86
C SER A 148 2.55 1.89 3.74
N HIS A 149 3.27 0.84 3.27
CA HIS A 149 3.70 -0.27 4.12
C HIS A 149 4.67 0.24 5.22
N GLY A 150 5.62 1.10 4.85
CA GLY A 150 6.55 1.83 5.71
C GLY A 150 7.49 0.98 6.56
N GLY A 151 7.46 -0.34 6.43
CA GLY A 151 8.33 -1.24 7.18
C GLY A 151 7.93 -1.50 8.63
N TYR A 152 6.83 -0.94 9.13
CA TYR A 152 6.35 -1.16 10.50
C TYR A 152 4.82 -1.30 10.52
N TYR A 153 4.31 -2.29 11.27
CA TYR A 153 2.88 -2.61 11.31
C TYR A 153 2.14 -1.91 12.46
N MET A 154 2.87 -1.37 13.45
CA MET A 154 2.26 -0.66 14.58
C MET A 154 1.51 0.59 14.17
N TRP A 155 1.91 1.22 13.06
CA TRP A 155 1.34 2.47 12.57
C TRP A 155 0.85 2.30 11.13
N GLY A 156 -0.31 2.83 10.87
CA GLY A 156 -0.90 2.93 9.54
C GLY A 156 -1.05 4.39 9.16
N ARG A 157 -2.27 4.94 9.34
CA ARG A 157 -2.65 6.31 9.00
C ARG A 157 -1.84 7.40 9.71
N GLU A 158 -1.23 7.05 10.85
CA GLU A 158 -0.38 7.98 11.62
C GLU A 158 0.84 8.47 10.84
N ARG A 159 1.15 7.89 9.70
CA ARG A 159 2.22 8.38 8.82
C ARG A 159 1.81 9.61 8.05
N GLU A 160 0.55 9.65 7.62
CA GLU A 160 -0.04 10.67 6.74
C GLU A 160 -0.76 11.76 7.51
N VAL A 161 -1.32 11.42 8.69
CA VAL A 161 -2.08 12.34 9.55
C VAL A 161 -1.65 12.24 11.00
N GLU A 162 -1.94 13.27 11.78
CA GLU A 162 -1.80 13.20 13.24
C GLU A 162 -3.07 12.62 13.86
N THR A 163 -2.92 11.56 14.66
CA THR A 163 -4.02 10.91 15.39
C THR A 163 -4.03 11.29 16.87
N SER A 164 -2.91 11.82 17.38
CA SER A 164 -2.71 12.27 18.77
C SER A 164 -1.73 13.43 18.81
N ASP A 165 -1.57 14.05 19.98
CA ASP A 165 -0.63 15.15 20.20
C ASP A 165 0.80 14.66 20.43
N ALA A 166 0.97 13.39 20.75
CA ALA A 166 2.26 12.76 20.99
C ALA A 166 2.55 11.74 19.88
N ILE A 167 3.78 11.71 19.48
CA ILE A 167 4.28 10.80 18.42
C ILE A 167 5.41 9.93 18.99
N HIS A 168 5.41 8.65 18.62
CA HIS A 168 6.51 7.76 18.94
C HIS A 168 7.77 8.16 18.14
N PRO A 169 8.98 8.17 18.76
CA PRO A 169 10.21 8.58 18.06
C PRO A 169 10.48 7.80 16.76
N THR A 170 10.25 6.49 16.76
CA THR A 170 10.39 5.66 15.54
C THR A 170 9.44 6.11 14.42
N LEU A 171 8.20 6.49 14.75
CA LEU A 171 7.24 7.01 13.75
C LEU A 171 7.71 8.36 13.20
N GLN A 172 8.25 9.24 14.05
CA GLN A 172 8.83 10.51 13.61
C GLN A 172 10.02 10.28 12.65
N GLN A 173 10.93 9.36 12.97
CA GLN A 173 12.01 8.98 12.07
C GLN A 173 11.51 8.42 10.72
N MET A 174 10.38 7.70 10.72
CA MET A 174 9.77 7.23 9.47
C MET A 174 9.25 8.40 8.62
N ARG A 175 8.62 9.41 9.25
CA ARG A 175 8.19 10.64 8.56
C ARG A 175 9.38 11.41 8.01
N GLU A 176 10.48 11.53 8.77
CA GLU A 176 11.70 12.19 8.33
C GLU A 176 12.29 11.54 7.07
N ARG A 177 12.36 10.21 7.05
CA ARG A 177 12.89 9.47 5.90
C ARG A 177 11.98 9.48 4.68
N GLY A 178 10.67 9.38 4.90
CA GLY A 178 9.69 9.17 3.81
C GLY A 178 9.00 10.45 3.35
N TYR A 179 8.79 11.41 4.24
CA TYR A 179 7.89 12.56 4.04
C TYR A 179 8.48 13.91 4.47
N SER A 180 9.81 14.01 4.56
CA SER A 180 10.50 15.22 5.06
C SER A 180 10.05 15.67 6.46
N GLY A 181 9.75 14.72 7.34
CA GLY A 181 9.43 14.97 8.75
C GLY A 181 7.96 15.23 9.06
N ASN A 182 7.09 15.37 8.05
CA ASN A 182 5.73 15.81 8.24
C ASN A 182 4.69 14.71 7.97
N ALA A 183 3.57 14.76 8.69
CA ALA A 183 2.33 14.13 8.27
C ALA A 183 1.68 15.03 7.21
N TYR A 184 1.84 14.72 5.94
CA TYR A 184 1.46 15.61 4.84
C TYR A 184 -0.04 15.97 4.81
N GLY A 185 -0.91 15.17 5.43
CA GLY A 185 -2.33 15.48 5.57
C GLY A 185 -2.58 16.77 6.35
N ILE A 186 -1.64 17.19 7.23
CA ILE A 186 -1.74 18.46 7.95
C ILE A 186 -1.57 19.64 7.00
N GLU A 187 -0.69 19.54 6.03
CA GLU A 187 -0.54 20.57 5.02
C GLU A 187 -1.78 20.64 4.12
N LEU A 188 -2.32 19.51 3.71
CA LEU A 188 -3.54 19.45 2.90
C LEU A 188 -4.74 20.08 3.61
N VAL A 189 -4.96 19.81 4.90
CA VAL A 189 -6.08 20.41 5.62
C VAL A 189 -5.89 21.91 5.80
N ARG A 190 -4.66 22.41 5.99
CA ARG A 190 -4.35 23.83 6.02
C ARG A 190 -4.56 24.52 4.68
N ARG A 191 -4.44 23.79 3.57
CA ARG A 191 -4.78 24.25 2.21
C ARG A 191 -6.28 24.21 1.92
N GLY A 192 -7.10 23.78 2.88
CA GLY A 192 -8.56 23.82 2.77
C GLY A 192 -9.21 22.51 2.31
N TYR A 193 -8.49 21.40 2.26
CA TYR A 193 -9.05 20.09 1.96
C TYR A 193 -9.57 19.40 3.22
N VAL A 194 -10.71 18.73 3.14
CA VAL A 194 -11.03 17.69 4.11
C VAL A 194 -10.14 16.48 3.82
N VAL A 195 -9.43 15.98 4.83
CA VAL A 195 -8.51 14.84 4.65
C VAL A 195 -9.03 13.65 5.43
N ILE A 196 -9.07 12.47 4.80
CA ILE A 196 -9.35 11.21 5.47
C ILE A 196 -8.21 10.23 5.26
N ALA A 197 -7.79 9.56 6.34
CA ALA A 197 -6.84 8.46 6.29
C ALA A 197 -7.36 7.28 7.11
N ILE A 198 -7.26 6.07 6.59
CA ILE A 198 -7.65 4.82 7.26
C ILE A 198 -6.43 3.94 7.51
N ASP A 199 -6.50 3.08 8.53
CA ASP A 199 -5.59 1.95 8.64
C ASP A 199 -6.01 0.85 7.65
N MET A 200 -5.13 0.46 6.74
CA MET A 200 -5.39 -0.72 5.93
C MET A 200 -5.32 -2.00 6.79
N PHE A 201 -5.94 -3.05 6.30
CA PHE A 201 -5.94 -4.36 6.96
C PHE A 201 -4.51 -4.81 7.28
N TYR A 202 -4.26 -5.20 8.52
CA TYR A 202 -2.98 -5.64 9.10
C TYR A 202 -2.06 -4.52 9.63
N TRP A 203 -2.44 -3.24 9.55
CA TRP A 203 -1.66 -2.09 10.06
C TRP A 203 -2.44 -1.28 11.09
N GLY A 204 -1.69 -0.53 11.91
CA GLY A 204 -2.23 0.42 12.86
C GLY A 204 -3.13 -0.23 13.92
N GLU A 205 -4.34 0.25 14.07
CA GLU A 205 -5.34 -0.36 14.96
C GLU A 205 -5.88 -1.70 14.44
N ARG A 206 -5.70 -2.00 13.14
CA ARG A 206 -6.11 -3.26 12.50
C ARG A 206 -4.99 -4.30 12.44
N ARG A 207 -3.87 -4.06 13.10
CA ARG A 207 -2.74 -4.98 13.18
C ARG A 207 -3.12 -6.26 13.91
N VAL A 208 -2.33 -7.32 13.71
CA VAL A 208 -2.49 -8.56 14.47
C VAL A 208 -2.01 -8.36 15.93
N VAL A 209 -2.88 -8.65 16.86
CA VAL A 209 -2.60 -8.68 18.30
C VAL A 209 -2.90 -10.09 18.79
N LEU A 210 -1.91 -10.72 19.41
CA LEU A 210 -2.06 -12.06 20.00
C LEU A 210 -2.44 -11.96 21.47
N ASP A 211 -3.06 -13.02 22.00
CA ASP A 211 -3.51 -13.04 23.41
C ASP A 211 -2.34 -12.95 24.39
N ASP A 212 -1.19 -13.47 24.03
CA ASP A 212 0.06 -13.46 24.81
C ASP A 212 0.99 -12.27 24.49
N ASP A 213 0.57 -11.34 23.60
CA ASP A 213 1.35 -10.13 23.36
C ASP A 213 1.49 -9.29 24.64
N PRO A 214 2.67 -8.67 24.87
CA PRO A 214 2.88 -7.73 25.97
C PRO A 214 1.83 -6.60 25.96
N PRO A 215 1.35 -6.17 27.15
CA PRO A 215 0.36 -5.09 27.25
C PRO A 215 0.78 -3.80 26.51
N GLU A 216 2.07 -3.44 26.55
CA GLU A 216 2.63 -2.29 25.87
C GLU A 216 2.56 -2.40 24.32
N TRP A 217 2.65 -3.61 23.77
CA TRP A 217 2.41 -3.85 22.35
C TRP A 217 0.94 -3.69 21.98
N LYS A 218 0.04 -4.23 22.81
CA LYS A 218 -1.41 -4.11 22.66
C LYS A 218 -1.85 -2.64 22.69
N ALA A 219 -1.28 -1.87 23.61
CA ALA A 219 -1.56 -0.45 23.78
C ALA A 219 -0.85 0.46 22.77
N ARG A 220 0.13 -0.03 22.00
CA ARG A 220 1.03 0.80 21.18
C ARG A 220 1.67 1.92 22.00
N SER A 221 2.22 1.54 23.18
CA SER A 221 2.79 2.50 24.12
C SER A 221 3.84 3.39 23.48
N LEU A 222 3.80 4.68 23.82
CA LEU A 222 4.82 5.65 23.41
C LEU A 222 6.18 5.39 24.07
N THR A 223 6.23 4.55 25.09
CA THR A 223 7.45 4.17 25.82
C THR A 223 8.12 2.91 25.29
N LEU A 224 7.61 2.32 24.21
CA LEU A 224 8.27 1.19 23.55
C LEU A 224 9.68 1.57 23.11
N SER A 225 10.65 0.69 23.37
CA SER A 225 11.99 0.86 22.80
C SER A 225 11.99 0.53 21.30
N ASP A 226 12.99 1.03 20.58
CA ASP A 226 13.18 0.69 19.16
C ASP A 226 13.32 -0.82 18.95
N GLU A 227 13.96 -1.54 19.90
CA GLU A 227 14.07 -3.02 19.86
C GLU A 227 12.71 -3.68 19.99
N GLN A 228 11.84 -3.21 20.88
CA GLN A 228 10.49 -3.75 21.05
C GLN A 228 9.64 -3.50 19.78
N VAL A 229 9.69 -2.30 19.24
CA VAL A 229 9.03 -1.97 17.97
C VAL A 229 9.54 -2.86 16.83
N LYS A 230 10.86 -3.04 16.74
CA LYS A 230 11.49 -3.90 15.74
C LYS A 230 11.13 -5.37 15.92
N ALA A 231 11.08 -5.86 17.16
CA ALA A 231 10.68 -7.23 17.47
C ALA A 231 9.25 -7.50 17.02
N TYR A 232 8.32 -6.58 17.31
CA TYR A 232 6.94 -6.65 16.82
C TYR A 232 6.87 -6.64 15.29
N HIS A 233 7.60 -5.72 14.64
CA HIS A 233 7.68 -5.65 13.18
C HIS A 233 8.17 -6.97 12.57
N ASN A 234 9.27 -7.52 13.08
CA ASN A 234 9.86 -8.76 12.57
C ASN A 234 8.88 -9.94 12.68
N ARG A 235 8.11 -10.02 13.77
CA ARG A 235 7.04 -11.01 13.91
C ARG A 235 5.98 -10.84 12.83
N CYS A 236 5.40 -9.65 12.70
CA CYS A 236 4.35 -9.38 11.72
C CYS A 236 4.82 -9.61 10.28
N ASN A 237 6.07 -9.23 9.96
CA ASN A 237 6.64 -9.44 8.64
C ASN A 237 6.80 -10.93 8.30
N ARG A 238 7.23 -11.75 9.26
CA ARG A 238 7.28 -13.22 9.10
C ARG A 238 5.87 -13.80 8.93
N ASP A 239 4.92 -13.29 9.69
CA ASP A 239 3.56 -13.82 9.76
C ASP A 239 2.68 -13.35 8.57
N GLU A 240 3.17 -12.41 7.71
CA GLU A 240 2.52 -12.08 6.42
C GLU A 240 2.29 -13.31 5.56
N GLU A 241 3.24 -14.25 5.55
CA GLU A 241 3.11 -15.49 4.79
C GLU A 241 1.92 -16.33 5.27
N ILE A 242 1.74 -16.45 6.58
CA ILE A 242 0.61 -17.18 7.19
C ILE A 242 -0.71 -16.49 6.83
N MET A 243 -0.76 -15.17 6.95
CA MET A 243 -1.94 -14.37 6.59
C MET A 243 -2.28 -14.54 5.11
N ALA A 244 -1.30 -14.39 4.22
CA ALA A 244 -1.50 -14.53 2.78
C ALA A 244 -2.01 -15.92 2.40
N LYS A 245 -1.40 -16.98 2.93
CA LYS A 245 -1.85 -18.37 2.70
C LYS A 245 -3.29 -18.57 3.17
N THR A 246 -3.64 -18.05 4.36
CA THR A 246 -4.99 -18.14 4.90
C THR A 246 -6.01 -17.45 4.01
N LEU A 247 -5.73 -16.21 3.57
CA LEU A 247 -6.60 -15.46 2.67
C LEU A 247 -6.77 -16.16 1.32
N TYR A 248 -5.69 -16.63 0.70
CA TYR A 248 -5.75 -17.33 -0.58
C TYR A 248 -6.52 -18.66 -0.49
N CYS A 249 -6.37 -19.41 0.60
CA CYS A 249 -7.19 -20.60 0.85
C CYS A 249 -8.66 -20.27 1.05
N ALA A 250 -8.97 -19.10 1.60
CA ALA A 250 -10.34 -18.60 1.73
C ALA A 250 -10.90 -18.02 0.40
N GLY A 251 -10.11 -18.01 -0.68
CA GLY A 251 -10.51 -17.46 -1.97
C GLY A 251 -10.54 -15.92 -2.00
N VAL A 252 -9.74 -15.26 -1.16
CA VAL A 252 -9.68 -13.79 -1.02
C VAL A 252 -8.26 -13.32 -1.29
N SER A 253 -8.10 -12.29 -2.10
CA SER A 253 -6.80 -11.62 -2.20
C SER A 253 -6.66 -10.54 -1.11
N TRP A 254 -5.46 -10.42 -0.55
CA TRP A 254 -5.18 -9.36 0.43
C TRP A 254 -5.38 -7.96 -0.18
N THR A 255 -4.88 -7.79 -1.40
CA THR A 255 -5.05 -6.55 -2.18
C THR A 255 -6.54 -6.22 -2.38
N GLY A 256 -7.40 -7.24 -2.53
CA GLY A 256 -8.86 -7.08 -2.65
C GLY A 256 -9.48 -6.47 -1.41
N ILE A 257 -9.09 -6.93 -0.21
CA ILE A 257 -9.56 -6.35 1.06
C ILE A 257 -9.20 -4.86 1.12
N ILE A 258 -7.94 -4.53 0.79
CA ILE A 258 -7.43 -3.15 0.84
C ILE A 258 -8.18 -2.27 -0.17
N ALA A 259 -8.33 -2.71 -1.42
CA ALA A 259 -9.04 -1.95 -2.45
C ALA A 259 -10.52 -1.73 -2.09
N TRP A 260 -11.17 -2.74 -1.52
CA TRP A 260 -12.54 -2.63 -1.02
C TRP A 260 -12.65 -1.57 0.07
N ASP A 261 -11.80 -1.63 1.08
CA ASP A 261 -11.82 -0.68 2.19
C ASP A 261 -11.60 0.76 1.71
N ASP A 262 -10.73 0.96 0.71
CA ASP A 262 -10.50 2.28 0.11
C ASP A 262 -11.73 2.81 -0.63
N ILE A 263 -12.43 1.96 -1.41
CA ILE A 263 -13.70 2.33 -2.07
C ILE A 263 -14.78 2.64 -1.02
N ARG A 264 -14.89 1.84 0.03
CA ARG A 264 -15.84 2.06 1.12
C ARG A 264 -15.53 3.32 1.93
N THR A 265 -14.26 3.71 1.99
CA THR A 265 -13.84 4.99 2.59
C THR A 265 -14.41 6.16 1.79
N VAL A 266 -14.43 6.10 0.46
CA VAL A 266 -15.08 7.11 -0.37
C VAL A 266 -16.61 7.07 -0.19
N ASP A 267 -17.22 5.88 -0.03
CA ASP A 267 -18.66 5.78 0.27
C ASP A 267 -19.02 6.52 1.58
N TYR A 268 -18.18 6.38 2.62
CA TYR A 268 -18.35 7.15 3.87
C TYR A 268 -18.06 8.65 3.67
N LEU A 269 -16.98 8.97 2.98
CA LEU A 269 -16.54 10.36 2.81
C LEU A 269 -17.62 11.24 2.15
N VAL A 270 -18.33 10.72 1.14
CA VAL A 270 -19.41 11.45 0.46
C VAL A 270 -20.67 11.64 1.29
N THR A 271 -20.81 10.96 2.43
CA THR A 271 -21.93 11.20 3.37
C THR A 271 -21.69 12.38 4.30
N ARG A 272 -20.46 12.90 4.32
CA ARG A 272 -20.08 13.98 5.23
C ARG A 272 -20.52 15.35 4.68
N PRO A 273 -21.19 16.17 5.48
CA PRO A 273 -21.66 17.48 5.03
C PRO A 273 -20.54 18.48 4.72
N GLU A 274 -19.32 18.24 5.26
CA GLU A 274 -18.16 19.10 5.01
C GLU A 274 -17.50 18.84 3.65
N VAL A 275 -17.86 17.75 2.95
CA VAL A 275 -17.20 17.28 1.73
C VAL A 275 -18.01 17.60 0.49
N ASP A 276 -17.35 18.20 -0.51
CA ASP A 276 -17.90 18.27 -1.86
C ASP A 276 -17.65 16.92 -2.60
N PRO A 277 -18.68 16.14 -2.87
CA PRO A 277 -18.53 14.82 -3.49
C PRO A 277 -18.02 14.87 -4.93
N ASN A 278 -18.02 16.06 -5.56
CA ASN A 278 -17.52 16.26 -6.93
C ASN A 278 -16.04 16.66 -6.96
N ARG A 279 -15.41 16.87 -5.81
CA ARG A 279 -14.03 17.33 -5.69
C ARG A 279 -13.23 16.47 -4.73
N ILE A 280 -13.05 15.19 -5.09
CA ILE A 280 -12.30 14.22 -4.27
C ILE A 280 -11.03 13.80 -5.01
N ALA A 281 -9.90 13.91 -4.34
CA ALA A 281 -8.60 13.43 -4.80
C ALA A 281 -8.10 12.26 -3.94
N CYS A 282 -7.08 11.54 -4.42
CA CYS A 282 -6.34 10.59 -3.59
C CYS A 282 -4.83 10.70 -3.82
N VAL A 283 -4.06 10.38 -2.78
CA VAL A 283 -2.60 10.40 -2.80
C VAL A 283 -2.04 9.35 -1.85
N GLY A 284 -0.92 8.76 -2.23
CA GLY A 284 -0.16 7.89 -1.36
C GLY A 284 1.22 7.57 -1.90
N GLN A 285 2.09 7.13 -1.01
CA GLN A 285 3.45 6.72 -1.29
C GLN A 285 3.61 5.20 -1.15
N SER A 286 4.40 4.55 -2.00
CA SER A 286 4.67 3.11 -1.94
C SER A 286 3.37 2.30 -2.07
N VAL A 287 3.02 1.44 -1.10
CA VAL A 287 1.70 0.76 -1.08
C VAL A 287 0.56 1.77 -1.14
N GLY A 288 0.69 2.96 -0.53
CA GLY A 288 -0.26 4.05 -0.71
C GLY A 288 -0.38 4.50 -2.16
N GLY A 289 0.72 4.50 -2.92
CA GLY A 289 0.72 4.78 -4.36
C GLY A 289 -0.02 3.68 -5.16
N LEU A 290 0.19 2.41 -4.83
CA LEU A 290 -0.61 1.30 -5.38
C LEU A 290 -2.10 1.54 -5.11
N ARG A 291 -2.46 1.84 -3.85
CA ARG A 291 -3.84 2.11 -3.43
C ARG A 291 -4.42 3.30 -4.19
N SER A 292 -3.65 4.39 -4.39
CA SER A 292 -4.08 5.56 -5.17
C SER A 292 -4.38 5.19 -6.62
N SER A 293 -3.54 4.39 -7.26
CA SER A 293 -3.77 3.96 -8.64
C SER A 293 -5.02 3.08 -8.75
N TYR A 294 -5.23 2.17 -7.81
CA TYR A 294 -6.38 1.27 -7.78
C TYR A 294 -7.68 2.01 -7.48
N LEU A 295 -7.65 2.90 -6.48
CA LEU A 295 -8.82 3.70 -6.13
C LEU A 295 -9.24 4.62 -7.30
N ALA A 296 -8.28 5.27 -7.94
CA ALA A 296 -8.56 6.08 -9.13
C ALA A 296 -9.06 5.24 -10.31
N ALA A 297 -8.56 4.03 -10.50
CA ALA A 297 -9.02 3.10 -11.54
C ALA A 297 -10.45 2.63 -11.31
N LEU A 298 -10.83 2.32 -10.05
CA LEU A 298 -12.08 1.62 -9.72
C LEU A 298 -13.22 2.54 -9.29
N ASP A 299 -12.94 3.79 -8.88
CA ASP A 299 -13.95 4.71 -8.35
C ASP A 299 -13.98 6.04 -9.14
N ASP A 300 -15.09 6.32 -9.82
CA ASP A 300 -15.23 7.54 -10.63
C ASP A 300 -15.47 8.81 -9.82
N ARG A 301 -15.70 8.69 -8.52
CA ARG A 301 -15.79 9.84 -7.59
C ARG A 301 -14.42 10.48 -7.34
N ILE A 302 -13.35 9.70 -7.47
CA ILE A 302 -11.98 10.27 -7.48
C ILE A 302 -11.79 11.07 -8.77
N LYS A 303 -11.46 12.34 -8.64
CA LYS A 303 -11.29 13.26 -9.78
C LYS A 303 -9.83 13.42 -10.18
N VAL A 304 -8.91 13.31 -9.23
CA VAL A 304 -7.47 13.47 -9.43
C VAL A 304 -6.73 12.45 -8.55
N ALA A 305 -5.62 11.92 -9.03
CA ALA A 305 -4.79 11.00 -8.26
C ALA A 305 -3.30 11.34 -8.35
N VAL A 306 -2.58 11.09 -7.24
CA VAL A 306 -1.12 11.12 -7.17
C VAL A 306 -0.62 9.77 -6.69
N VAL A 307 0.25 9.15 -7.48
CA VAL A 307 0.90 7.87 -7.22
C VAL A 307 2.39 8.11 -7.01
N SER A 308 2.85 8.05 -5.76
CA SER A 308 4.25 8.26 -5.42
C SER A 308 4.97 6.96 -5.10
N SER A 309 6.17 6.78 -5.65
CA SER A 309 7.12 5.69 -5.37
C SER A 309 6.49 4.29 -5.48
N TRP A 310 5.69 4.05 -6.52
CA TRP A 310 5.07 2.74 -6.74
C TRP A 310 5.15 2.24 -8.18
N MET A 311 5.13 3.10 -9.19
CA MET A 311 4.89 2.69 -10.56
C MET A 311 6.11 1.99 -11.18
N CYS A 312 5.91 0.76 -11.63
CA CYS A 312 6.91 -0.03 -12.34
C CYS A 312 6.20 -1.05 -13.23
N SER A 313 6.75 -1.36 -14.40
CA SER A 313 6.29 -2.47 -15.22
C SER A 313 6.64 -3.81 -14.55
N PHE A 314 5.67 -4.69 -14.44
CA PHE A 314 5.81 -5.93 -13.70
C PHE A 314 6.77 -6.96 -14.33
N PRO A 315 6.82 -7.13 -15.67
CA PRO A 315 7.78 -8.02 -16.28
C PRO A 315 9.22 -7.78 -15.82
N ASN A 316 9.61 -6.50 -15.65
CA ASN A 316 10.92 -6.12 -15.14
C ASN A 316 11.07 -6.47 -13.65
N GLN A 317 10.01 -6.28 -12.88
CA GLN A 317 9.99 -6.55 -11.44
C GLN A 317 10.15 -8.04 -11.12
N LEU A 318 9.55 -8.92 -11.91
CA LEU A 318 9.58 -10.39 -11.70
C LEU A 318 10.99 -10.98 -11.78
N GLU A 319 11.90 -10.37 -12.52
CA GLU A 319 13.21 -10.96 -12.77
C GLU A 319 14.21 -10.70 -11.65
N ALA A 320 14.11 -9.54 -10.99
CA ALA A 320 15.14 -9.10 -10.06
C ALA A 320 14.62 -8.56 -8.72
N HIS A 321 13.36 -8.14 -8.64
CA HIS A 321 12.85 -7.38 -7.48
C HIS A 321 11.58 -7.96 -6.84
N ILE A 322 11.17 -9.18 -7.22
CA ILE A 322 9.93 -9.78 -6.70
C ILE A 322 9.99 -10.01 -5.19
N ARG A 323 11.17 -10.27 -4.64
CA ARG A 323 11.37 -10.43 -3.20
C ARG A 323 10.92 -9.20 -2.40
N GLY A 324 11.03 -8.00 -2.96
CA GLY A 324 10.58 -6.74 -2.36
C GLY A 324 9.05 -6.49 -2.47
N ILE A 325 8.35 -7.33 -3.23
CA ILE A 325 6.91 -7.25 -3.39
C ILE A 325 6.23 -8.09 -2.31
N GLY A 326 5.76 -7.45 -1.23
CA GLY A 326 4.97 -8.12 -0.19
C GLY A 326 3.61 -8.59 -0.69
N PHE A 327 3.01 -9.53 0.03
CA PHE A 327 1.75 -10.20 -0.34
C PHE A 327 0.58 -9.24 -0.55
N THR A 328 0.56 -8.10 0.14
CA THR A 328 -0.46 -7.04 0.01
C THR A 328 -0.55 -6.41 -1.38
N LYS A 329 0.41 -6.68 -2.26
CA LYS A 329 0.56 -6.07 -3.59
C LYS A 329 0.28 -7.07 -4.72
N ILE A 330 -0.06 -8.32 -4.38
CA ILE A 330 -0.19 -9.41 -5.34
C ILE A 330 -1.67 -9.62 -5.68
N ILE A 331 -1.98 -9.51 -6.97
CA ILE A 331 -3.25 -9.95 -7.54
C ILE A 331 -2.94 -11.15 -8.44
N PRO A 332 -3.27 -12.39 -8.02
CA PRO A 332 -2.98 -13.59 -8.82
C PRO A 332 -3.60 -13.49 -10.20
N GLY A 333 -2.80 -13.76 -11.24
CA GLY A 333 -3.25 -13.82 -12.62
C GLY A 333 -3.41 -12.46 -13.34
N ILE A 334 -3.21 -11.31 -12.67
CA ILE A 334 -3.39 -9.99 -13.30
C ILE A 334 -2.50 -9.79 -14.53
N TYR A 335 -1.28 -10.30 -14.50
CA TYR A 335 -0.30 -10.13 -15.57
C TYR A 335 -0.54 -11.00 -16.83
N HIS A 336 -1.57 -11.84 -16.81
CA HIS A 336 -2.11 -12.45 -18.04
C HIS A 336 -2.99 -11.48 -18.84
N HIS A 337 -3.40 -10.37 -18.23
CA HIS A 337 -4.39 -9.45 -18.78
C HIS A 337 -3.86 -8.03 -18.93
N MET A 338 -3.24 -7.49 -17.88
CA MET A 338 -2.75 -6.11 -17.81
C MET A 338 -1.57 -5.97 -16.85
N ASP A 339 -0.77 -4.95 -17.05
CA ASP A 339 0.35 -4.55 -16.20
C ASP A 339 -0.07 -3.39 -15.27
N HIS A 340 0.74 -3.04 -14.29
CA HIS A 340 0.49 -1.90 -13.39
C HIS A 340 0.21 -0.58 -14.14
N PRO A 341 0.96 -0.18 -15.18
CA PRO A 341 0.62 1.00 -15.95
C PRO A 341 -0.73 0.90 -16.67
N ASP A 342 -1.19 -0.30 -17.07
CA ASP A 342 -2.54 -0.46 -17.63
C ASP A 342 -3.62 -0.24 -16.57
N ILE A 343 -3.40 -0.76 -15.34
CA ILE A 343 -4.31 -0.53 -14.21
C ILE A 343 -4.40 0.97 -13.90
N ALA A 344 -3.27 1.66 -13.80
CA ALA A 344 -3.24 3.10 -13.57
C ALA A 344 -3.96 3.87 -14.68
N SER A 345 -3.83 3.41 -15.94
CA SER A 345 -4.49 4.01 -17.10
C SER A 345 -6.02 3.83 -17.09
N LEU A 346 -6.59 2.88 -16.31
CA LEU A 346 -8.04 2.81 -16.10
C LEU A 346 -8.61 4.06 -15.41
N ALA A 347 -7.75 4.90 -14.81
CA ALA A 347 -8.17 6.20 -14.28
C ALA A 347 -8.60 7.19 -15.38
N MET A 348 -8.13 7.04 -16.63
CA MET A 348 -8.46 7.96 -17.72
C MET A 348 -9.96 8.23 -17.88
N PRO A 349 -10.37 9.44 -18.26
CA PRO A 349 -9.55 10.61 -18.60
C PRO A 349 -9.15 11.47 -17.38
N LYS A 350 -9.28 10.96 -16.14
CA LYS A 350 -8.97 11.72 -14.91
C LYS A 350 -7.49 12.07 -14.83
N PRO A 351 -7.12 13.26 -14.32
CA PRO A 351 -5.75 13.64 -14.13
C PRO A 351 -5.01 12.70 -13.17
N LEU A 352 -3.84 12.23 -13.60
CA LEU A 352 -2.96 11.32 -12.88
C LEU A 352 -1.53 11.86 -12.86
N MET A 353 -0.96 12.01 -11.68
CA MET A 353 0.46 12.26 -11.51
C MET A 353 1.15 11.01 -10.98
N VAL A 354 2.27 10.63 -11.59
CA VAL A 354 3.10 9.50 -11.14
C VAL A 354 4.50 10.02 -10.85
N ILE A 355 5.01 9.71 -9.65
CA ILE A 355 6.31 10.14 -9.14
C ILE A 355 7.10 8.92 -8.74
N ASN A 356 8.32 8.76 -9.26
CA ASN A 356 9.27 7.73 -8.83
C ASN A 356 10.66 8.33 -8.59
N GLY A 357 11.44 7.69 -7.72
CA GLY A 357 12.87 7.98 -7.55
C GLY A 357 13.73 7.07 -8.42
N SER A 358 14.74 7.62 -9.10
CA SER A 358 15.69 6.83 -9.91
C SER A 358 16.65 5.99 -9.05
N GLN A 359 16.83 6.38 -7.78
CA GLN A 359 17.65 5.66 -6.79
C GLN A 359 16.81 4.73 -5.89
N ASP A 360 15.52 4.53 -6.21
CA ASP A 360 14.66 3.63 -5.47
C ASP A 360 15.01 2.16 -5.77
N ARG A 361 15.62 1.50 -4.79
CA ARG A 361 16.10 0.12 -4.94
C ARG A 361 15.00 -0.94 -4.88
N LEU A 362 13.75 -0.56 -4.62
CA LEU A 362 12.63 -1.48 -4.60
C LEU A 362 12.10 -1.78 -6.00
N PHE A 363 12.44 -0.95 -6.97
CA PHE A 363 11.95 -1.05 -8.35
C PHE A 363 13.12 -1.06 -9.33
N GLU A 364 12.96 -1.86 -10.36
CA GLU A 364 13.89 -1.89 -11.48
C GLU A 364 13.68 -0.65 -12.34
N LEU A 365 14.74 0.19 -12.52
CA LEU A 365 14.62 1.51 -13.13
C LEU A 365 14.11 1.46 -14.59
N ALA A 366 14.52 0.45 -15.35
CA ALA A 366 14.00 0.27 -16.71
C ALA A 366 12.49 -0.02 -16.70
N GLY A 367 12.01 -0.76 -15.70
CA GLY A 367 10.58 -1.00 -15.49
C GLY A 367 9.82 0.26 -15.07
N VAL A 368 10.45 1.15 -14.31
CA VAL A 368 9.88 2.47 -13.98
C VAL A 368 9.69 3.30 -15.25
N HIS A 369 10.74 3.45 -16.06
CA HIS A 369 10.66 4.18 -17.32
C HIS A 369 9.60 3.59 -18.27
N ALA A 370 9.60 2.27 -18.46
CA ALA A 370 8.61 1.59 -19.31
C ALA A 370 7.16 1.84 -18.85
N ALA A 371 6.91 1.84 -17.53
CA ALA A 371 5.59 2.10 -16.98
C ALA A 371 5.13 3.55 -17.20
N HIS A 372 6.00 4.54 -16.94
CA HIS A 372 5.70 5.95 -17.17
C HIS A 372 5.43 6.24 -18.65
N GLU A 373 6.25 5.69 -19.54
CA GLU A 373 6.07 5.82 -20.98
C GLU A 373 4.74 5.22 -21.43
N LYS A 374 4.41 4.01 -20.97
CA LYS A 374 3.16 3.34 -21.32
C LYS A 374 1.93 4.14 -20.90
N ILE A 375 1.93 4.71 -19.69
CA ILE A 375 0.82 5.56 -19.20
C ILE A 375 0.72 6.81 -20.11
N ALA A 376 1.85 7.46 -20.42
CA ALA A 376 1.86 8.63 -21.30
C ALA A 376 1.25 8.32 -22.68
N GLN A 377 1.61 7.18 -23.27
CA GLN A 377 1.05 6.71 -24.54
C GLN A 377 -0.46 6.42 -24.43
N CYS A 378 -0.93 5.86 -23.30
CA CYS A 378 -2.36 5.65 -23.08
C CYS A 378 -3.13 6.97 -23.01
N TYR A 379 -2.63 7.96 -22.27
CA TYR A 379 -3.25 9.28 -22.17
C TYR A 379 -3.23 10.03 -23.51
N ALA A 380 -2.14 9.92 -24.28
CA ALA A 380 -2.06 10.46 -25.63
C ALA A 380 -3.07 9.80 -26.58
N LYS A 381 -3.20 8.47 -26.56
CA LYS A 381 -4.19 7.73 -27.35
C LYS A 381 -5.63 8.10 -26.96
N ALA A 382 -5.87 8.40 -25.68
CA ALA A 382 -7.17 8.87 -25.18
C ALA A 382 -7.48 10.34 -25.53
N GLY A 383 -6.52 11.08 -26.13
CA GLY A 383 -6.69 12.48 -26.51
C GLY A 383 -6.59 13.49 -25.38
N VAL A 384 -5.99 13.08 -24.24
CA VAL A 384 -5.84 13.92 -23.02
C VAL A 384 -4.42 13.84 -22.43
N PRO A 385 -3.36 14.06 -23.22
CA PRO A 385 -1.98 13.90 -22.74
C PRO A 385 -1.64 14.83 -21.56
N GLU A 386 -2.27 16.02 -21.49
CA GLU A 386 -2.08 17.00 -20.41
C GLU A 386 -2.67 16.56 -19.05
N HIS A 387 -3.48 15.50 -19.03
CA HIS A 387 -4.01 14.89 -17.80
C HIS A 387 -3.03 13.88 -17.20
N PHE A 388 -1.87 13.67 -17.79
CA PHE A 388 -0.82 12.84 -17.20
C PHE A 388 0.44 13.66 -16.91
N LYS A 389 0.94 13.57 -15.68
CA LYS A 389 2.23 14.16 -15.28
C LYS A 389 3.15 13.05 -14.77
N SER A 390 4.29 12.89 -15.42
CA SER A 390 5.36 11.96 -15.07
C SER A 390 6.49 12.72 -14.41
N ILE A 391 6.97 12.22 -13.25
CA ILE A 391 8.17 12.72 -12.57
C ILE A 391 9.03 11.53 -12.20
N ILE A 392 10.27 11.50 -12.68
CA ILE A 392 11.31 10.58 -12.23
C ILE A 392 12.45 11.44 -11.72
N GLU A 393 12.60 11.51 -10.39
CA GLU A 393 13.60 12.36 -9.73
C GLU A 393 14.85 11.56 -9.33
N ASP A 394 15.98 12.23 -9.19
CA ASP A 394 17.20 11.61 -8.67
C ASP A 394 17.13 11.50 -7.13
N ALA A 395 16.33 10.57 -6.65
CA ALA A 395 16.05 10.40 -5.23
C ALA A 395 15.75 8.93 -4.88
N PRO A 396 15.86 8.55 -3.59
CA PRO A 396 15.48 7.24 -3.09
C PRO A 396 13.95 7.10 -2.95
N HIS A 397 13.51 6.01 -2.28
CA HIS A 397 12.11 5.70 -2.01
C HIS A 397 11.48 6.68 -1.01
N GLN A 398 10.96 7.81 -1.48
CA GLN A 398 10.40 8.89 -0.66
C GLN A 398 9.31 9.68 -1.37
N PHE A 399 8.55 10.44 -0.59
CA PHE A 399 7.63 11.50 -1.05
C PHE A 399 8.00 12.77 -0.30
N ASN A 400 9.10 13.40 -0.72
CA ASN A 400 9.70 14.55 -0.07
C ASN A 400 8.86 15.83 -0.22
N ALA A 401 9.23 16.90 0.50
CA ALA A 401 8.49 18.16 0.51
C ALA A 401 8.35 18.78 -0.89
N GLU A 402 9.36 18.66 -1.76
CA GLU A 402 9.31 19.18 -3.12
C GLU A 402 8.25 18.46 -3.96
N ARG A 403 8.22 17.12 -3.87
CA ARG A 403 7.22 16.31 -4.59
C ARG A 403 5.83 16.44 -3.99
N GLN A 404 5.73 16.67 -2.68
CA GLN A 404 4.47 17.05 -2.05
C GLN A 404 3.95 18.39 -2.62
N ALA A 405 4.82 19.39 -2.76
CA ALA A 405 4.44 20.68 -3.37
C ALA A 405 3.95 20.52 -4.82
N ASP A 406 4.62 19.69 -5.65
CA ASP A 406 4.15 19.34 -7.00
C ASP A 406 2.76 18.69 -6.99
N ALA A 407 2.53 17.76 -6.02
CA ALA A 407 1.25 17.07 -5.88
C ALA A 407 0.13 18.02 -5.47
N TRP A 408 0.41 18.97 -4.55
CA TRP A 408 -0.58 19.96 -4.14
C TRP A 408 -0.92 20.94 -5.26
N ALA A 409 0.06 21.40 -6.01
CA ALA A 409 -0.18 22.22 -7.21
C ALA A 409 -0.99 21.46 -8.27
N TRP A 410 -0.79 20.12 -8.38
CA TRP A 410 -1.59 19.27 -9.26
C TRP A 410 -3.05 19.18 -8.79
N PHE A 411 -3.29 19.05 -7.48
CA PHE A 411 -4.64 19.08 -6.93
C PHE A 411 -5.31 20.43 -7.15
N GLU A 412 -4.63 21.55 -6.83
CA GLU A 412 -5.16 22.90 -7.03
C GLU A 412 -5.57 23.18 -8.48
N LYS A 413 -4.89 22.56 -9.46
CA LYS A 413 -5.24 22.70 -10.88
C LYS A 413 -6.51 21.93 -11.25
N TRP A 414 -6.81 20.80 -10.60
CA TRP A 414 -7.79 19.84 -11.09
C TRP A 414 -8.96 19.54 -10.13
N VAL A 415 -8.91 19.98 -8.88
CA VAL A 415 -9.93 19.83 -7.83
C VAL A 415 -10.48 21.20 -7.34
#